data_318b9a881f7630089e98cf97e5462fbf
#
_entry.id   318b9a881f7630089e98cf97e5462fbf
#
_cell.length_a   1.000
_cell.length_b   1.000
_cell.length_c   1.000
_cell.angle_alpha   90.00
_cell.angle_beta   90.00
_cell.angle_gamma   90.00
#
_symmetry.space_group_name_H-M   'P 1'
#
loop_
_entity.id
_entity.type
_entity.pdbx_description
1 polymer ?
#
loop_
_entity_poly.entity_id
_entity_poly.type
_entity_poly.pdbx_seq_one_letter_code
_entity_poly.pdbx_strand_id
1 'polypeptide(L)'
;MFPEIVPDGGKEPAFFMRAPGLRRLATIGTGPIRGLWTYGGYAYVVSGQTVYKLSTDWTFTSIGTVSGTGPVSMADNGNQLFIACNGPSYIYNASTSVFAQITDGDFPGASVVGYLDGYFVFIEPNSQRVWVTSLLDGTSIDPLDFASAEGSPDGLVSMIIDHREVWLFGANSVEVWYDAGLTDFPLQRVQGAFNEIGCAAVYSVAKLDNAIFWLGSDARGNGIVYRANGYTGQRVSTHAIEYAIASYGNIPDAIAYTYQQEGHPFYVLTFPSANRTWVYDVSTQAWHERAGFVDGAFIRHRSNCQMNFNSEVIVG
;
A
#
# COMPACT_ATOMS: atom_id res chain seq x y z
N MET A 1 -3.04 7.35 22.08
CA MET A 1 -3.29 8.78 22.31
C MET A 1 -2.33 9.57 21.44
N PHE A 2 -2.78 10.63 20.84
CA PHE A 2 -1.95 11.54 20.05
C PHE A 2 -2.07 12.97 20.64
N PRO A 3 -1.02 13.80 20.58
CA PRO A 3 -1.06 15.14 21.10
C PRO A 3 -1.82 16.07 20.15
N GLU A 4 -2.59 16.97 20.74
CA GLU A 4 -3.21 18.11 20.07
C GLU A 4 -2.58 19.38 20.64
N ILE A 5 -1.99 20.22 19.79
CA ILE A 5 -1.35 21.47 20.20
C ILE A 5 -2.41 22.56 20.29
N VAL A 6 -2.52 23.21 21.43
CA VAL A 6 -3.43 24.34 21.61
C VAL A 6 -2.74 25.60 21.06
N PRO A 7 -3.39 26.32 20.12
CA PRO A 7 -2.85 27.60 19.64
C PRO A 7 -2.65 28.60 20.77
N ASP A 8 -1.75 29.57 20.57
CA ASP A 8 -1.36 30.59 21.53
C ASP A 8 -2.52 31.20 22.35
N GLY A 9 -2.44 31.13 23.67
CA GLY A 9 -3.42 31.67 24.62
C GLY A 9 -4.14 30.63 25.49
N GLY A 10 -3.90 29.34 25.27
CA GLY A 10 -4.39 28.28 26.14
C GLY A 10 -3.60 28.20 27.47
N LYS A 11 -4.30 27.76 28.54
CA LYS A 11 -3.69 27.54 29.86
C LYS A 11 -2.69 26.38 29.85
N GLU A 12 -2.91 25.43 28.93
CA GLU A 12 -2.10 24.25 28.69
C GLU A 12 -1.61 24.24 27.21
N PRO A 13 -0.35 23.92 26.95
CA PRO A 13 0.21 23.98 25.60
C PRO A 13 -0.29 22.84 24.68
N ALA A 14 -0.77 21.75 25.26
CA ALA A 14 -1.27 20.59 24.52
C ALA A 14 -2.19 19.74 25.39
N PHE A 15 -3.04 18.93 24.73
CA PHE A 15 -3.79 17.85 25.39
C PHE A 15 -3.68 16.56 24.57
N PHE A 16 -4.02 15.42 25.16
CA PHE A 16 -3.96 14.13 24.48
C PHE A 16 -5.35 13.68 24.06
N MET A 17 -5.51 13.46 22.76
CA MET A 17 -6.70 12.82 22.21
C MET A 17 -6.54 11.28 22.19
N ARG A 18 -7.67 10.59 22.37
CA ARG A 18 -7.68 9.12 22.29
C ARG A 18 -7.71 8.70 20.82
N ALA A 19 -6.95 7.65 20.49
CA ALA A 19 -7.16 6.96 19.23
C ALA A 19 -8.59 6.40 19.17
N PRO A 20 -9.25 6.41 17.99
CA PRO A 20 -10.60 5.88 17.86
C PRO A 20 -10.64 4.39 18.18
N GLY A 21 -11.75 3.95 18.73
CA GLY A 21 -12.05 2.52 18.86
C GLY A 21 -12.42 1.91 17.52
N LEU A 22 -12.33 0.57 17.43
CA LEU A 22 -12.83 -0.19 16.29
C LEU A 22 -14.22 -0.72 16.60
N ARG A 23 -15.17 -0.47 15.68
CA ARG A 23 -16.49 -1.08 15.69
C ARG A 23 -16.52 -2.20 14.64
N ARG A 24 -16.89 -3.42 15.04
CA ARG A 24 -17.07 -4.51 14.08
C ARG A 24 -18.34 -4.25 13.25
N LEU A 25 -18.18 -4.12 11.95
CA LEU A 25 -19.27 -3.92 10.99
C LEU A 25 -19.78 -5.27 10.46
N ALA A 26 -18.87 -6.14 10.04
CA ALA A 26 -19.20 -7.47 9.51
C ALA A 26 -18.10 -8.47 9.85
N THR A 27 -18.42 -9.74 9.73
CA THR A 27 -17.44 -10.84 9.71
C THR A 27 -17.51 -11.46 8.33
N ILE A 28 -16.44 -11.34 7.55
CA ILE A 28 -16.38 -11.77 6.15
C ILE A 28 -15.33 -12.85 6.01
N GLY A 29 -15.78 -14.05 5.61
CA GLY A 29 -14.90 -15.22 5.52
C GLY A 29 -14.34 -15.68 6.84
N THR A 30 -13.26 -16.47 6.80
CA THR A 30 -12.67 -17.14 7.97
C THR A 30 -11.18 -16.84 8.16
N GLY A 31 -10.54 -16.26 7.15
CA GLY A 31 -9.11 -15.95 7.17
C GLY A 31 -8.82 -14.52 7.57
N PRO A 32 -7.56 -14.11 7.67
CA PRO A 32 -7.24 -12.71 7.84
C PRO A 32 -7.71 -11.89 6.62
N ILE A 33 -8.07 -10.63 6.84
CA ILE A 33 -8.30 -9.71 5.73
C ILE A 33 -6.93 -9.34 5.15
N ARG A 34 -6.74 -9.65 3.85
CA ARG A 34 -5.49 -9.50 3.11
C ARG A 34 -5.47 -8.26 2.22
N GLY A 35 -6.64 -7.76 1.86
CA GLY A 35 -6.80 -6.55 1.04
C GLY A 35 -8.22 -6.06 1.06
N LEU A 36 -8.36 -4.74 0.89
CA LEU A 36 -9.61 -4.01 0.83
C LEU A 36 -9.53 -3.03 -0.33
N TRP A 37 -10.59 -2.97 -1.13
CA TRP A 37 -10.68 -2.05 -2.27
C TRP A 37 -12.09 -1.56 -2.47
N THR A 38 -12.25 -0.32 -2.92
CA THR A 38 -13.55 0.26 -3.24
C THR A 38 -13.58 0.63 -4.70
N TYR A 39 -14.58 0.13 -5.44
CA TYR A 39 -14.72 0.36 -6.85
C TYR A 39 -16.18 0.18 -7.29
N GLY A 40 -16.69 1.04 -8.19
CA GLY A 40 -18.02 0.93 -8.77
C GLY A 40 -19.17 0.94 -7.75
N GLY A 41 -18.99 1.60 -6.58
CA GLY A 41 -19.99 1.65 -5.51
C GLY A 41 -20.05 0.40 -4.63
N TYR A 42 -19.12 -0.54 -4.81
CA TYR A 42 -18.97 -1.76 -4.00
C TYR A 42 -17.64 -1.78 -3.28
N ALA A 43 -17.59 -2.50 -2.17
CA ALA A 43 -16.35 -2.88 -1.53
C ALA A 43 -15.94 -4.29 -1.94
N TYR A 44 -14.65 -4.50 -2.12
CA TYR A 44 -14.02 -5.79 -2.42
C TYR A 44 -13.09 -6.16 -1.29
N VAL A 45 -13.26 -7.38 -0.78
CA VAL A 45 -12.54 -7.87 0.39
C VAL A 45 -11.88 -9.21 0.07
N VAL A 46 -10.58 -9.31 0.27
CA VAL A 46 -9.88 -10.58 0.26
C VAL A 46 -9.75 -11.08 1.69
N SER A 47 -10.50 -12.13 2.03
CA SER A 47 -10.46 -12.79 3.33
C SER A 47 -9.96 -14.22 3.19
N GLY A 48 -8.79 -14.52 3.76
CA GLY A 48 -8.09 -15.75 3.46
C GLY A 48 -7.81 -15.88 1.97
N GLN A 49 -8.32 -16.91 1.33
CA GLN A 49 -8.20 -17.11 -0.11
C GLN A 49 -9.47 -16.77 -0.90
N THR A 50 -10.49 -16.23 -0.25
CA THR A 50 -11.76 -15.92 -0.91
C THR A 50 -11.91 -14.41 -1.12
N VAL A 51 -12.35 -14.02 -2.30
CA VAL A 51 -12.69 -12.65 -2.67
C VAL A 51 -14.20 -12.46 -2.54
N TYR A 52 -14.57 -11.41 -1.84
CA TYR A 52 -15.96 -11.05 -1.62
C TYR A 52 -16.25 -9.67 -2.19
N LYS A 53 -17.44 -9.51 -2.77
CA LYS A 53 -18.04 -8.25 -3.17
C LYS A 53 -19.12 -7.87 -2.17
N LEU A 54 -19.04 -6.66 -1.60
CA LEU A 54 -19.96 -6.13 -0.59
C LEU A 54 -20.75 -4.96 -1.15
N SER A 55 -22.01 -4.91 -0.78
CA SER A 55 -22.90 -3.77 -1.01
C SER A 55 -22.90 -2.81 0.20
N THR A 56 -23.47 -1.62 0.03
CA THR A 56 -23.54 -0.58 1.06
C THR A 56 -24.39 -0.97 2.28
N ASP A 57 -25.26 -1.97 2.14
CA ASP A 57 -26.05 -2.57 3.23
C ASP A 57 -25.31 -3.68 4.00
N TRP A 58 -24.01 -3.88 3.71
CA TRP A 58 -23.12 -4.90 4.26
C TRP A 58 -23.46 -6.34 3.86
N THR A 59 -24.36 -6.55 2.90
CA THR A 59 -24.51 -7.86 2.28
C THR A 59 -23.32 -8.17 1.40
N PHE A 60 -22.88 -9.42 1.38
CA PHE A 60 -21.71 -9.82 0.61
C PHE A 60 -21.91 -11.17 -0.09
N THR A 61 -21.23 -11.32 -1.22
CA THR A 61 -21.20 -12.54 -2.01
C THR A 61 -19.74 -12.89 -2.34
N SER A 62 -19.42 -14.18 -2.33
CA SER A 62 -18.14 -14.66 -2.86
C SER A 62 -18.14 -14.56 -4.39
N ILE A 63 -17.07 -13.99 -4.95
CA ILE A 63 -16.90 -13.83 -6.39
C ILE A 63 -15.77 -14.69 -6.97
N GLY A 64 -14.88 -15.23 -6.12
CA GLY A 64 -13.78 -16.06 -6.56
C GLY A 64 -12.79 -16.40 -5.47
N THR A 65 -11.71 -17.06 -5.86
CA THR A 65 -10.62 -17.45 -4.96
C THR A 65 -9.27 -17.00 -5.52
N VAL A 66 -8.37 -16.63 -4.61
CA VAL A 66 -7.01 -16.19 -4.92
C VAL A 66 -5.98 -17.02 -4.15
N SER A 67 -4.77 -17.10 -4.66
CA SER A 67 -3.67 -17.84 -4.04
C SER A 67 -2.99 -17.10 -2.90
N GLY A 68 -2.13 -17.81 -2.19
CA GLY A 68 -1.25 -17.24 -1.15
C GLY A 68 -1.96 -16.91 0.16
N THR A 69 -1.19 -16.37 1.11
CA THR A 69 -1.64 -16.02 2.47
C THR A 69 -1.23 -14.61 2.91
N GLY A 70 -0.27 -13.98 2.20
CA GLY A 70 0.19 -12.61 2.47
C GLY A 70 -0.81 -11.54 2.00
N PRO A 71 -0.53 -10.26 2.22
CA PRO A 71 -1.31 -9.16 1.67
C PRO A 71 -1.45 -9.24 0.15
N VAL A 72 -2.44 -8.58 -0.42
CA VAL A 72 -2.65 -8.46 -1.86
C VAL A 72 -2.64 -7.00 -2.28
N SER A 73 -2.16 -6.74 -3.50
CA SER A 73 -2.25 -5.43 -4.12
C SER A 73 -3.43 -5.39 -5.08
N MET A 74 -4.17 -4.28 -5.10
CA MET A 74 -5.39 -4.16 -5.90
C MET A 74 -5.41 -2.82 -6.62
N ALA A 75 -5.92 -2.83 -7.86
CA ALA A 75 -6.19 -1.64 -8.65
C ALA A 75 -7.37 -1.89 -9.59
N ASP A 76 -8.08 -0.84 -10.01
CA ASP A 76 -9.17 -0.95 -10.98
C ASP A 76 -9.05 0.07 -12.11
N ASN A 77 -9.66 -0.24 -13.26
CA ASN A 77 -9.77 0.63 -14.43
C ASN A 77 -11.20 1.14 -14.68
N GLY A 78 -12.09 1.03 -13.68
CA GLY A 78 -13.50 1.35 -13.79
C GLY A 78 -14.39 0.21 -14.35
N ASN A 79 -13.82 -0.90 -14.83
CA ASN A 79 -14.54 -2.09 -15.28
C ASN A 79 -13.92 -3.40 -14.80
N GLN A 80 -12.60 -3.45 -14.70
CA GLN A 80 -11.82 -4.60 -14.24
C GLN A 80 -11.15 -4.25 -12.91
N LEU A 81 -11.20 -5.18 -11.95
CA LEU A 81 -10.43 -5.14 -10.72
C LEU A 81 -9.29 -6.16 -10.84
N PHE A 82 -8.06 -5.66 -10.82
CA PHE A 82 -6.85 -6.48 -10.81
C PHE A 82 -6.46 -6.78 -9.36
N ILE A 83 -6.18 -8.03 -9.04
CA ILE A 83 -5.73 -8.50 -7.72
C ILE A 83 -4.41 -9.24 -7.89
N ALA A 84 -3.31 -8.64 -7.44
CA ALA A 84 -1.98 -9.23 -7.46
C ALA A 84 -1.68 -9.95 -6.13
N CYS A 85 -1.23 -11.21 -6.23
CA CYS A 85 -0.96 -12.08 -5.07
C CYS A 85 0.50 -12.50 -4.97
N ASN A 86 1.43 -11.58 -5.29
CA ASN A 86 2.87 -11.83 -5.34
C ASN A 86 3.24 -13.01 -6.28
N GLY A 87 2.78 -12.92 -7.51
CA GLY A 87 2.92 -13.91 -8.57
C GLY A 87 1.57 -14.10 -9.28
N PRO A 88 0.84 -15.19 -9.03
CA PRO A 88 -0.47 -15.38 -9.63
C PRO A 88 -1.39 -14.19 -9.37
N SER A 89 -2.07 -13.73 -10.42
CA SER A 89 -2.94 -12.57 -10.34
C SER A 89 -4.28 -12.85 -11.01
N TYR A 90 -5.28 -12.07 -10.64
CA TYR A 90 -6.67 -12.34 -11.00
C TYR A 90 -7.35 -11.04 -11.45
N ILE A 91 -8.29 -11.20 -12.37
CA ILE A 91 -9.16 -10.11 -12.84
C ILE A 91 -10.62 -10.46 -12.50
N TYR A 92 -11.30 -9.50 -11.87
CA TYR A 92 -12.75 -9.48 -11.81
C TYR A 92 -13.28 -8.45 -12.80
N ASN A 93 -14.05 -8.88 -13.79
CA ASN A 93 -14.72 -8.01 -14.75
C ASN A 93 -16.14 -7.72 -14.25
N ALA A 94 -16.42 -6.45 -13.93
CA ALA A 94 -17.69 -6.05 -13.34
C ALA A 94 -18.86 -6.10 -14.34
N SER A 95 -18.60 -5.87 -15.62
CA SER A 95 -19.63 -5.89 -16.67
C SER A 95 -20.14 -7.30 -16.95
N THR A 96 -19.24 -8.31 -16.88
CA THR A 96 -19.59 -9.72 -17.12
C THR A 96 -19.78 -10.53 -15.85
N SER A 97 -19.37 -9.95 -14.69
CA SER A 97 -19.31 -10.63 -13.38
C SER A 97 -18.41 -11.89 -13.38
N VAL A 98 -17.43 -11.94 -14.29
CA VAL A 98 -16.48 -13.05 -14.39
C VAL A 98 -15.25 -12.75 -13.54
N PHE A 99 -14.86 -13.72 -12.71
CA PHE A 99 -13.60 -13.72 -11.96
C PHE A 99 -12.70 -14.83 -12.51
N ALA A 100 -11.50 -14.48 -12.95
CA ALA A 100 -10.55 -15.42 -13.53
C ALA A 100 -9.11 -15.09 -13.17
N GLN A 101 -8.26 -16.11 -13.10
CA GLN A 101 -6.82 -15.94 -13.06
C GLN A 101 -6.32 -15.45 -14.43
N ILE A 102 -5.32 -14.58 -14.44
CA ILE A 102 -4.61 -14.21 -15.65
C ILE A 102 -3.80 -15.44 -16.10
N THR A 103 -4.11 -15.92 -17.29
CA THR A 103 -3.48 -17.12 -17.89
C THR A 103 -2.78 -16.82 -19.20
N ASP A 104 -2.59 -15.54 -19.51
CA ASP A 104 -1.77 -15.12 -20.65
C ASP A 104 -0.36 -15.72 -20.49
N GLY A 105 0.18 -16.30 -21.58
CA GLY A 105 1.46 -17.00 -21.55
C GLY A 105 2.67 -16.08 -21.31
N ASP A 106 2.49 -14.79 -21.57
CA ASP A 106 3.52 -13.76 -21.41
C ASP A 106 3.42 -13.03 -20.06
N PHE A 107 2.41 -13.36 -19.24
CA PHE A 107 2.27 -12.76 -17.91
C PHE A 107 3.29 -13.33 -16.91
N PRO A 108 4.26 -12.52 -16.42
CA PRO A 108 5.33 -13.00 -15.54
C PRO A 108 4.90 -13.15 -14.07
N GLY A 109 3.67 -12.75 -13.74
CA GLY A 109 3.19 -12.56 -12.38
C GLY A 109 3.33 -11.10 -11.91
N ALA A 110 2.58 -10.72 -10.87
CA ALA A 110 2.63 -9.39 -10.29
C ALA A 110 2.74 -9.43 -8.76
N SER A 111 3.60 -8.59 -8.19
CA SER A 111 3.67 -8.37 -6.73
C SER A 111 2.88 -7.16 -6.28
N VAL A 112 2.97 -6.05 -7.00
CA VAL A 112 2.21 -4.83 -6.76
C VAL A 112 1.64 -4.35 -8.09
N VAL A 113 0.42 -3.81 -8.07
CA VAL A 113 -0.27 -3.28 -9.23
C VAL A 113 -0.82 -1.89 -8.96
N GLY A 114 -0.85 -1.05 -9.97
CA GLY A 114 -1.53 0.24 -10.01
C GLY A 114 -2.21 0.44 -11.37
N TYR A 115 -2.94 1.54 -11.53
CA TYR A 115 -3.59 1.89 -12.78
C TYR A 115 -3.21 3.32 -13.19
N LEU A 116 -2.76 3.48 -14.43
CA LEU A 116 -2.35 4.75 -14.99
C LEU A 116 -2.75 4.84 -16.47
N ASP A 117 -3.50 5.88 -16.83
CA ASP A 117 -3.81 6.30 -18.21
C ASP A 117 -4.27 5.17 -19.16
N GLY A 118 -5.00 4.20 -18.65
CA GLY A 118 -5.54 3.09 -19.43
C GLY A 118 -4.80 1.76 -19.24
N TYR A 119 -3.65 1.76 -18.57
CA TYR A 119 -2.84 0.58 -18.34
C TYR A 119 -2.88 0.14 -16.87
N PHE A 120 -2.95 -1.15 -16.61
CA PHE A 120 -2.48 -1.67 -15.35
C PHE A 120 -0.96 -1.73 -15.41
N VAL A 121 -0.32 -1.06 -14.47
CA VAL A 121 1.13 -1.06 -14.31
C VAL A 121 1.46 -1.98 -13.14
N PHE A 122 2.39 -2.90 -13.31
CA PHE A 122 2.74 -3.85 -12.25
C PHE A 122 4.23 -4.17 -12.24
N ILE A 123 4.74 -4.60 -11.10
CA ILE A 123 6.13 -5.05 -10.98
C ILE A 123 6.19 -6.58 -10.90
N GLU A 124 7.13 -7.14 -11.66
CA GLU A 124 7.42 -8.56 -11.69
C GLU A 124 8.10 -9.00 -10.38
N PRO A 125 7.64 -10.09 -9.73
CA PRO A 125 8.24 -10.57 -8.49
C PRO A 125 9.73 -10.91 -8.65
N ASN A 126 10.56 -10.46 -7.70
CA ASN A 126 12.00 -10.72 -7.66
C ASN A 126 12.77 -10.24 -8.90
N SER A 127 12.32 -9.19 -9.54
CA SER A 127 12.88 -8.64 -10.78
C SER A 127 13.08 -7.13 -10.66
N GLN A 128 13.74 -6.54 -11.65
CA GLN A 128 13.84 -5.10 -11.86
C GLN A 128 12.80 -4.58 -12.86
N ARG A 129 11.90 -5.45 -13.34
CA ARG A 129 11.00 -5.14 -14.42
C ARG A 129 9.67 -4.55 -13.93
N VAL A 130 9.28 -3.48 -14.58
CA VAL A 130 7.94 -2.92 -14.56
C VAL A 130 7.26 -3.25 -15.88
N TRP A 131 6.04 -3.70 -15.82
CA TRP A 131 5.21 -4.13 -16.94
C TRP A 131 3.96 -3.28 -17.06
N VAL A 132 3.41 -3.21 -18.26
CA VAL A 132 2.05 -2.69 -18.50
C VAL A 132 1.21 -3.74 -19.20
N THR A 133 -0.10 -3.68 -18.98
CA THR A 133 -1.06 -4.52 -19.74
C THR A 133 -1.42 -3.86 -21.06
N SER A 134 -2.15 -4.57 -21.91
CA SER A 134 -2.83 -3.93 -23.03
C SER A 134 -3.78 -2.84 -22.57
N LEU A 135 -4.01 -1.85 -23.42
CA LEU A 135 -4.85 -0.68 -23.09
C LEU A 135 -6.27 -1.13 -22.70
N LEU A 136 -6.71 -0.74 -21.50
CA LEU A 136 -8.02 -1.05 -20.90
C LEU A 136 -8.30 -2.55 -20.68
N ASP A 137 -7.31 -3.42 -20.85
CA ASP A 137 -7.47 -4.86 -20.64
C ASP A 137 -6.37 -5.46 -19.78
N GLY A 138 -6.69 -5.76 -18.52
CA GLY A 138 -5.80 -6.38 -17.55
C GLY A 138 -5.53 -7.87 -17.78
N THR A 139 -6.15 -8.50 -18.79
CA THR A 139 -5.99 -9.91 -19.09
C THR A 139 -5.02 -10.20 -20.23
N SER A 140 -4.58 -9.17 -20.96
CA SER A 140 -3.72 -9.28 -22.13
C SER A 140 -2.40 -8.56 -21.89
N ILE A 141 -1.29 -9.24 -22.11
CA ILE A 141 0.08 -8.76 -21.93
C ILE A 141 0.87 -8.98 -23.21
N ASP A 142 1.54 -7.93 -23.71
CA ASP A 142 2.53 -8.09 -24.77
C ASP A 142 3.89 -8.41 -24.14
N PRO A 143 4.62 -9.44 -24.63
CA PRO A 143 5.91 -9.83 -24.08
C PRO A 143 6.97 -8.75 -24.17
N LEU A 144 6.77 -7.69 -24.95
CA LEU A 144 7.68 -6.55 -25.08
C LEU A 144 7.26 -5.34 -24.24
N ASP A 145 6.08 -5.36 -23.62
CA ASP A 145 5.53 -4.23 -22.84
C ASP A 145 6.11 -4.17 -21.41
N PHE A 146 7.43 -4.16 -21.32
CA PHE A 146 8.14 -3.96 -20.05
C PHE A 146 9.37 -3.05 -20.20
N ALA A 147 9.78 -2.50 -19.07
CA ALA A 147 11.09 -1.83 -18.95
C ALA A 147 11.79 -2.25 -17.65
N SER A 148 13.09 -2.10 -17.61
CA SER A 148 13.90 -2.32 -16.42
C SER A 148 14.20 -1.01 -15.71
N ALA A 149 14.05 -0.98 -14.39
CA ALA A 149 14.51 0.12 -13.55
C ALA A 149 16.05 -0.01 -13.40
N GLU A 150 16.79 0.68 -14.26
CA GLU A 150 18.25 0.50 -14.42
C GLU A 150 19.08 1.59 -13.73
N GLY A 151 18.46 2.49 -12.96
CA GLY A 151 19.19 3.52 -12.21
C GLY A 151 20.09 2.94 -11.13
N SER A 152 19.71 1.79 -10.59
CA SER A 152 20.52 0.96 -9.69
C SER A 152 20.30 -0.51 -10.02
N PRO A 153 21.32 -1.38 -9.89
CA PRO A 153 21.17 -2.82 -10.13
C PRO A 153 20.51 -3.54 -8.94
N ASP A 154 19.38 -3.05 -8.49
CA ASP A 154 18.62 -3.59 -7.35
C ASP A 154 17.21 -4.02 -7.76
N GLY A 155 16.71 -5.11 -7.17
CA GLY A 155 15.37 -5.61 -7.43
C GLY A 155 14.28 -4.65 -6.95
N LEU A 156 13.18 -4.55 -7.73
CA LEU A 156 12.00 -3.79 -7.32
C LEU A 156 11.31 -4.47 -6.12
N VAL A 157 11.03 -3.66 -5.11
CA VAL A 157 10.34 -4.08 -3.88
C VAL A 157 8.89 -3.65 -3.90
N SER A 158 8.62 -2.41 -4.28
CA SER A 158 7.25 -1.86 -4.25
C SER A 158 7.05 -0.83 -5.36
N MET A 159 5.80 -0.46 -5.56
CA MET A 159 5.40 0.55 -6.51
C MET A 159 4.16 1.28 -6.02
N ILE A 160 4.04 2.55 -6.35
CA ILE A 160 2.80 3.30 -6.16
C ILE A 160 2.60 4.30 -7.29
N ILE A 161 1.35 4.53 -7.67
CA ILE A 161 1.00 5.56 -8.64
C ILE A 161 0.51 6.80 -7.89
N ASP A 162 1.15 7.93 -8.13
CA ASP A 162 0.80 9.21 -7.53
C ASP A 162 0.96 10.35 -8.54
N HIS A 163 -0.02 11.27 -8.61
CA HIS A 163 -0.02 12.43 -9.52
C HIS A 163 0.32 12.08 -10.99
N ARG A 164 -0.18 10.95 -11.51
CA ARG A 164 0.12 10.40 -12.84
C ARG A 164 1.58 10.02 -13.05
N GLU A 165 2.29 9.74 -11.97
CA GLU A 165 3.65 9.21 -11.97
C GLU A 165 3.68 7.83 -11.32
N VAL A 166 4.57 6.98 -11.81
CA VAL A 166 4.85 5.65 -11.27
C VAL A 166 6.12 5.74 -10.45
N TRP A 167 6.01 5.61 -9.14
CA TRP A 167 7.15 5.54 -8.25
C TRP A 167 7.56 4.09 -8.06
N LEU A 168 8.75 3.75 -8.53
CA LEU A 168 9.34 2.42 -8.47
C LEU A 168 10.37 2.39 -7.35
N PHE A 169 10.09 1.60 -6.33
CA PHE A 169 10.94 1.43 -5.15
C PHE A 169 11.77 0.16 -5.30
N GLY A 170 13.08 0.31 -5.48
CA GLY A 170 14.04 -0.77 -5.37
C GLY A 170 14.47 -1.03 -3.93
N ALA A 171 15.35 -2.00 -3.73
CA ALA A 171 15.91 -2.30 -2.40
C ALA A 171 16.82 -1.17 -1.87
N ASN A 172 17.46 -0.41 -2.75
CA ASN A 172 18.41 0.64 -2.41
C ASN A 172 18.13 1.99 -3.08
N SER A 173 17.16 2.04 -4.00
CA SER A 173 16.89 3.23 -4.80
C SER A 173 15.41 3.45 -5.05
N VAL A 174 15.05 4.66 -5.49
CA VAL A 174 13.73 5.00 -6.00
C VAL A 174 13.88 5.73 -7.33
N GLU A 175 13.11 5.30 -8.31
CA GLU A 175 12.95 5.96 -9.60
C GLU A 175 11.50 6.40 -9.80
N VAL A 176 11.32 7.50 -10.53
CA VAL A 176 9.99 8.00 -10.89
C VAL A 176 9.84 8.01 -12.40
N TRP A 177 8.74 7.45 -12.87
CA TRP A 177 8.41 7.31 -14.28
C TRP A 177 7.05 7.96 -14.56
N TYR A 178 6.76 8.33 -15.80
CA TYR A 178 5.49 8.92 -16.24
C TYR A 178 5.06 8.31 -17.56
N ASP A 179 3.79 8.40 -17.89
CA ASP A 179 3.28 8.01 -19.20
C ASP A 179 3.67 9.08 -20.23
N ALA A 180 4.59 8.73 -21.12
CA ALA A 180 5.07 9.55 -22.21
C ALA A 180 4.29 9.33 -23.52
N GLY A 181 3.32 8.41 -23.54
CA GLY A 181 2.53 8.06 -24.70
C GLY A 181 3.34 7.45 -25.85
N LEU A 182 4.42 6.74 -25.53
CA LEU A 182 5.26 6.08 -26.53
C LEU A 182 4.57 4.81 -27.04
N THR A 183 4.87 4.44 -28.30
CA THR A 183 4.20 3.34 -28.99
C THR A 183 4.64 1.96 -28.52
N ASP A 184 5.93 1.80 -28.19
CA ASP A 184 6.51 0.50 -27.86
C ASP A 184 6.35 0.18 -26.36
N PHE A 185 6.64 1.15 -25.49
CA PHE A 185 6.42 1.08 -24.05
C PHE A 185 6.04 2.47 -23.55
N PRO A 186 4.84 2.65 -22.94
CA PRO A 186 4.30 3.99 -22.70
C PRO A 186 5.04 4.79 -21.64
N LEU A 187 5.72 4.13 -20.70
CA LEU A 187 6.34 4.80 -19.56
C LEU A 187 7.78 5.23 -19.86
N GLN A 188 8.17 6.40 -19.34
CA GLN A 188 9.51 6.94 -19.42
C GLN A 188 9.97 7.48 -18.07
N ARG A 189 11.27 7.33 -17.77
CA ARG A 189 11.86 7.84 -16.53
C ARG A 189 11.87 9.37 -16.51
N VAL A 190 11.47 9.95 -15.39
CA VAL A 190 11.64 11.39 -15.11
C VAL A 190 13.13 11.66 -14.88
N GLN A 191 13.72 12.53 -15.71
CA GLN A 191 15.14 12.89 -15.60
C GLN A 191 15.41 13.62 -14.28
N GLY A 192 16.38 13.11 -13.50
CA GLY A 192 16.73 13.68 -12.19
C GLY A 192 15.84 13.25 -11.01
N ALA A 193 14.78 12.49 -11.27
CA ALA A 193 13.93 11.91 -10.21
C ALA A 193 14.46 10.52 -9.78
N PHE A 194 15.66 10.51 -9.25
CA PHE A 194 16.32 9.33 -8.70
C PHE A 194 16.90 9.65 -7.34
N ASN A 195 16.72 8.75 -6.38
CA ASN A 195 17.39 8.88 -5.08
C ASN A 195 17.87 7.52 -4.55
N GLU A 196 18.91 7.54 -3.73
CA GLU A 196 19.56 6.37 -3.15
C GLU A 196 18.93 5.99 -1.79
N ILE A 197 17.59 5.94 -1.76
CA ILE A 197 16.81 5.52 -0.60
C ILE A 197 15.87 4.43 -1.07
N GLY A 198 16.17 3.18 -0.73
CA GLY A 198 15.34 2.04 -1.09
C GLY A 198 14.13 1.85 -0.19
N CYS A 199 13.39 0.78 -0.45
CA CYS A 199 12.24 0.34 0.33
C CYS A 199 12.54 -0.99 1.03
N ALA A 200 12.24 -1.08 2.33
CA ALA A 200 12.50 -2.27 3.14
C ALA A 200 11.31 -3.24 3.19
N ALA A 201 10.09 -2.81 2.83
CA ALA A 201 8.89 -3.63 2.94
C ALA A 201 7.87 -3.28 1.85
N VAL A 202 7.42 -4.29 1.11
CA VAL A 202 6.54 -4.16 -0.07
C VAL A 202 5.28 -3.33 0.24
N TYR A 203 4.62 -3.62 1.33
CA TYR A 203 3.33 -3.02 1.70
C TYR A 203 3.46 -1.85 2.67
N SER A 204 4.67 -1.29 2.83
CA SER A 204 4.88 -0.10 3.66
C SER A 204 4.62 1.22 2.93
N VAL A 205 4.53 1.18 1.59
CA VAL A 205 4.35 2.36 0.75
C VAL A 205 2.89 2.79 0.78
N ALA A 206 2.62 4.05 1.15
CA ALA A 206 1.26 4.59 1.20
C ALA A 206 1.22 6.09 0.93
N LYS A 207 0.10 6.57 0.37
CA LYS A 207 -0.14 8.00 0.11
C LYS A 207 -0.84 8.67 1.27
N LEU A 208 -0.35 9.85 1.66
CA LEU A 208 -0.95 10.68 2.69
C LEU A 208 -0.51 12.14 2.51
N ASP A 209 -1.43 13.08 2.70
CA ASP A 209 -1.13 14.50 2.73
C ASP A 209 -0.30 14.96 1.52
N ASN A 210 -0.78 14.61 0.31
CA ASN A 210 -0.14 14.93 -0.97
C ASN A 210 1.33 14.47 -1.07
N ALA A 211 1.69 13.40 -0.39
CA ALA A 211 3.04 12.83 -0.38
C ALA A 211 2.98 11.30 -0.24
N ILE A 212 4.09 10.64 -0.54
CA ILE A 212 4.29 9.21 -0.36
C ILE A 212 5.12 8.98 0.90
N PHE A 213 4.71 7.99 1.70
CA PHE A 213 5.44 7.51 2.88
C PHE A 213 5.87 6.08 2.66
N TRP A 214 7.07 5.71 3.15
CA TRP A 214 7.56 4.33 3.08
C TRP A 214 8.56 4.00 4.19
N LEU A 215 8.67 2.72 4.50
CA LEU A 215 9.74 2.19 5.33
C LEU A 215 10.96 1.98 4.45
N GLY A 216 11.98 2.76 4.66
CA GLY A 216 13.14 2.81 3.78
C GLY A 216 14.35 2.05 4.30
N SER A 217 15.30 1.92 3.39
CA SER A 217 16.64 1.39 3.60
C SER A 217 17.62 2.29 2.87
N ASP A 218 18.67 2.74 3.52
CA ASP A 218 19.75 3.52 2.92
C ASP A 218 21.11 3.15 3.51
N ALA A 219 22.16 3.88 3.12
CA ALA A 219 23.52 3.67 3.63
C ALA A 219 23.66 3.82 5.17
N ARG A 220 22.69 4.44 5.86
CA ARG A 220 22.66 4.60 7.31
C ARG A 220 22.02 3.43 8.03
N GLY A 221 21.23 2.59 7.33
CA GLY A 221 20.58 1.40 7.88
C GLY A 221 19.19 1.17 7.33
N ASN A 222 18.56 0.12 7.83
CA ASN A 222 17.19 -0.26 7.51
C ASN A 222 16.24 0.24 8.60
N GLY A 223 14.97 0.46 8.23
CA GLY A 223 13.92 0.80 9.20
C GLY A 223 13.78 2.30 9.47
N ILE A 224 14.28 3.14 8.59
CA ILE A 224 14.06 4.59 8.60
C ILE A 224 12.77 4.88 7.82
N VAL A 225 11.88 5.67 8.38
CA VAL A 225 10.65 6.05 7.66
C VAL A 225 10.86 7.39 6.96
N TYR A 226 10.51 7.40 5.67
CA TYR A 226 10.63 8.57 4.80
C TYR A 226 9.27 9.06 4.35
N ARG A 227 9.22 10.37 4.06
CA ARG A 227 8.17 11.07 3.33
C ARG A 227 8.77 11.67 2.07
N ALA A 228 8.11 11.57 0.94
CA ALA A 228 8.51 12.26 -0.27
C ALA A 228 8.38 13.79 -0.09
N ASN A 229 9.41 14.51 -0.52
CA ASN A 229 9.44 15.96 -0.64
C ASN A 229 9.97 16.29 -2.05
N GLY A 230 9.05 16.54 -2.99
CA GLY A 230 9.36 16.39 -4.40
C GLY A 230 9.82 14.96 -4.66
N TYR A 231 10.91 14.79 -5.41
CA TYR A 231 11.47 13.46 -5.72
C TYR A 231 12.50 12.96 -4.71
N THR A 232 12.66 13.63 -3.57
CA THR A 232 13.63 13.22 -2.53
C THR A 232 12.94 12.69 -1.29
N GLY A 233 13.57 11.75 -0.59
CA GLY A 233 13.09 11.23 0.67
C GLY A 233 13.50 12.11 1.86
N GLN A 234 12.53 12.65 2.57
CA GLN A 234 12.73 13.32 3.86
C GLN A 234 12.50 12.34 5.00
N ARG A 235 13.49 12.14 5.86
CA ARG A 235 13.37 11.31 7.06
C ARG A 235 12.35 11.93 8.03
N VAL A 236 11.36 11.12 8.43
CA VAL A 236 10.33 11.51 9.41
C VAL A 236 10.37 10.66 10.69
N SER A 237 11.07 9.52 10.68
CA SER A 237 11.31 8.73 11.88
C SER A 237 12.32 9.41 12.81
N THR A 238 12.13 9.21 14.11
CA THR A 238 13.08 9.62 15.14
C THR A 238 14.04 8.48 15.48
N HIS A 239 15.19 8.79 16.07
CA HIS A 239 16.13 7.77 16.53
C HIS A 239 15.51 6.74 17.48
N ALA A 240 14.53 7.15 18.30
CA ALA A 240 13.82 6.22 19.20
C ALA A 240 12.98 5.21 18.43
N ILE A 241 12.27 5.65 17.38
CA ILE A 241 11.47 4.76 16.52
C ILE A 241 12.38 3.81 15.75
N GLU A 242 13.46 4.31 15.17
CA GLU A 242 14.43 3.51 14.41
C GLU A 242 15.12 2.47 15.29
N TYR A 243 15.50 2.86 16.51
CA TYR A 243 16.05 1.93 17.48
C TYR A 243 15.06 0.79 17.82
N ALA A 244 13.77 1.15 17.99
CA ALA A 244 12.73 0.15 18.19
C ALA A 244 12.59 -0.78 16.96
N ILE A 245 12.52 -0.22 15.74
CA ILE A 245 12.42 -1.00 14.51
C ILE A 245 13.66 -1.89 14.30
N ALA A 246 14.87 -1.39 14.59
CA ALA A 246 16.11 -2.15 14.48
C ALA A 246 16.15 -3.37 15.42
N SER A 247 15.36 -3.38 16.50
CA SER A 247 15.23 -4.53 17.39
C SER A 247 14.31 -5.64 16.87
N TYR A 248 13.58 -5.40 15.77
CA TYR A 248 12.66 -6.37 15.19
C TYR A 248 13.42 -7.36 14.31
N GLY A 249 13.14 -8.65 14.49
CA GLY A 249 13.82 -9.71 13.74
C GLY A 249 13.42 -9.79 12.25
N ASN A 250 12.27 -9.22 11.88
CA ASN A 250 11.74 -9.21 10.51
C ASN A 250 11.02 -7.87 10.28
N ILE A 251 11.56 -7.02 9.42
CA ILE A 251 10.94 -5.75 9.02
C ILE A 251 10.31 -5.77 7.62
N PRO A 252 10.70 -6.67 6.67
CA PRO A 252 10.06 -6.79 5.37
C PRO A 252 8.58 -7.17 5.39
N ASP A 253 8.07 -7.71 6.50
CA ASP A 253 6.65 -8.01 6.69
C ASP A 253 5.81 -6.79 7.09
N ALA A 254 6.42 -5.62 7.21
CA ALA A 254 5.72 -4.40 7.58
C ALA A 254 4.63 -4.05 6.56
N ILE A 255 3.47 -3.66 7.08
CA ILE A 255 2.32 -3.21 6.31
C ILE A 255 1.90 -1.82 6.76
N ALA A 256 1.47 -0.98 5.82
CA ALA A 256 1.00 0.35 6.13
C ALA A 256 -0.32 0.67 5.45
N TYR A 257 -1.05 1.56 6.07
CA TYR A 257 -2.19 2.23 5.48
C TYR A 257 -2.31 3.64 6.07
N THR A 258 -3.15 4.46 5.46
CA THR A 258 -3.32 5.85 5.84
C THR A 258 -4.79 6.17 6.04
N TYR A 259 -5.09 7.11 6.93
CA TYR A 259 -6.44 7.64 7.10
C TYR A 259 -6.38 9.05 7.70
N GLN A 260 -7.49 9.77 7.63
CA GLN A 260 -7.64 11.08 8.24
C GLN A 260 -8.74 11.05 9.28
N GLN A 261 -8.53 11.76 10.37
CA GLN A 261 -9.52 11.95 11.43
C GLN A 261 -9.31 13.29 12.11
N GLU A 262 -10.40 14.08 12.23
CA GLU A 262 -10.41 15.34 12.97
C GLU A 262 -9.25 16.30 12.60
N GLY A 263 -8.90 16.35 11.31
CA GLY A 263 -7.81 17.20 10.81
C GLY A 263 -6.43 16.60 10.91
N HIS A 264 -6.27 15.40 11.47
CA HIS A 264 -5.01 14.68 11.56
C HIS A 264 -4.90 13.62 10.48
N PRO A 265 -3.93 13.72 9.54
CA PRO A 265 -3.56 12.63 8.65
C PRO A 265 -2.60 11.68 9.36
N PHE A 266 -2.91 10.38 9.33
CA PHE A 266 -2.12 9.35 10.00
C PHE A 266 -1.53 8.36 9.00
N TYR A 267 -0.22 8.10 9.12
CA TYR A 267 0.44 6.96 8.51
C TYR A 267 0.61 5.87 9.57
N VAL A 268 -0.07 4.76 9.38
CA VAL A 268 -0.07 3.61 10.29
C VAL A 268 0.86 2.55 9.76
N LEU A 269 1.89 2.20 10.52
CA LEU A 269 2.92 1.22 10.14
C LEU A 269 2.92 0.09 11.16
N THR A 270 2.52 -1.10 10.72
CA THR A 270 2.42 -2.30 11.54
C THR A 270 3.49 -3.30 11.17
N PHE A 271 4.14 -3.87 12.17
CA PHE A 271 5.10 -4.96 12.07
C PHE A 271 4.47 -6.23 12.65
N PRO A 272 3.86 -7.09 11.80
CA PRO A 272 3.12 -8.26 12.27
C PRO A 272 3.96 -9.22 13.11
N SER A 273 5.16 -9.57 12.66
CA SER A 273 6.06 -10.49 13.37
C SER A 273 6.59 -9.93 14.69
N ALA A 274 6.80 -8.62 14.77
CA ALA A 274 7.21 -7.94 15.99
C ALA A 274 6.03 -7.62 16.93
N ASN A 275 4.80 -7.83 16.47
CA ASN A 275 3.57 -7.52 17.21
C ASN A 275 3.51 -6.05 17.68
N ARG A 276 3.88 -5.09 16.78
CA ARG A 276 3.94 -3.66 17.06
C ARG A 276 3.26 -2.83 15.95
N THR A 277 2.69 -1.70 16.34
CA THR A 277 2.13 -0.70 15.40
C THR A 277 2.57 0.69 15.82
N TRP A 278 3.22 1.38 14.90
CA TRP A 278 3.60 2.78 15.02
C TRP A 278 2.70 3.65 14.16
N VAL A 279 2.40 4.85 14.63
CA VAL A 279 1.57 5.81 13.91
C VAL A 279 2.28 7.16 13.89
N TYR A 280 2.46 7.69 12.70
CA TYR A 280 2.93 9.04 12.48
C TYR A 280 1.76 9.97 12.23
N ASP A 281 1.66 11.02 12.98
CA ASP A 281 0.71 12.12 12.81
C ASP A 281 1.38 13.25 12.06
N VAL A 282 0.91 13.53 10.85
CA VAL A 282 1.51 14.56 10.00
C VAL A 282 1.30 15.95 10.55
N SER A 283 0.15 16.21 11.19
CA SER A 283 -0.19 17.54 11.74
C SER A 283 0.72 17.94 12.89
N THR A 284 1.05 16.99 13.76
CA THR A 284 1.89 17.25 14.93
C THR A 284 3.35 16.82 14.74
N GLN A 285 3.64 16.12 13.63
CA GLN A 285 4.95 15.49 13.35
C GLN A 285 5.41 14.54 14.45
N ALA A 286 4.48 13.96 15.17
CA ALA A 286 4.74 13.11 16.32
C ALA A 286 4.46 11.66 16.03
N TRP A 287 5.26 10.77 16.64
CA TRP A 287 5.07 9.34 16.62
C TRP A 287 4.39 8.86 17.90
N HIS A 288 3.48 7.91 17.78
CA HIS A 288 2.92 7.21 18.92
C HIS A 288 2.71 5.73 18.62
N GLU A 289 2.81 4.89 19.64
CA GLU A 289 2.47 3.48 19.52
C GLU A 289 0.95 3.31 19.60
N ARG A 290 0.39 2.48 18.74
CA ARG A 290 -1.02 2.07 18.78
C ARG A 290 -1.10 0.58 19.07
N ALA A 291 -1.78 0.21 20.12
CA ALA A 291 -1.87 -1.16 20.58
C ALA A 291 -3.31 -1.59 20.83
N GLY A 292 -3.61 -2.85 20.65
CA GLY A 292 -4.73 -3.54 21.24
C GLY A 292 -4.37 -4.10 22.62
N PHE A 293 -5.38 -4.49 23.42
CA PHE A 293 -5.18 -5.16 24.69
C PHE A 293 -6.04 -6.42 24.71
N VAL A 294 -5.40 -7.58 24.82
CA VAL A 294 -6.05 -8.88 24.80
C VAL A 294 -5.37 -9.77 25.85
N ASP A 295 -6.18 -10.43 26.67
CA ASP A 295 -5.73 -11.40 27.69
C ASP A 295 -4.61 -10.86 28.60
N GLY A 296 -4.70 -9.58 28.98
CA GLY A 296 -3.72 -8.96 29.87
C GLY A 296 -2.43 -8.48 29.21
N ALA A 297 -2.30 -8.60 27.88
CA ALA A 297 -1.13 -8.19 27.11
C ALA A 297 -1.44 -7.14 26.04
N PHE A 298 -0.50 -6.23 25.80
CA PHE A 298 -0.55 -5.36 24.64
C PHE A 298 -0.13 -6.12 23.38
N ILE A 299 -0.95 -5.99 22.35
CA ILE A 299 -0.69 -6.54 21.01
C ILE A 299 -0.71 -5.41 19.99
N ARG A 300 -0.19 -5.65 18.78
CA ARG A 300 -0.31 -4.71 17.67
C ARG A 300 -1.76 -4.30 17.42
N HIS A 301 -1.98 -3.18 16.75
CA HIS A 301 -3.30 -2.83 16.24
C HIS A 301 -3.81 -3.93 15.29
N ARG A 302 -5.09 -4.23 15.33
CA ARG A 302 -5.66 -5.39 14.63
C ARG A 302 -5.74 -5.21 13.12
N SER A 303 -5.77 -3.97 12.64
CA SER A 303 -5.93 -3.68 11.20
C SER A 303 -4.68 -4.02 10.41
N ASN A 304 -4.88 -4.53 9.20
CA ASN A 304 -3.84 -4.82 8.23
C ASN A 304 -3.93 -3.92 6.97
N CYS A 305 -5.13 -3.48 6.62
CA CYS A 305 -5.40 -2.67 5.43
C CYS A 305 -6.61 -1.75 5.68
N GLN A 306 -6.82 -0.82 4.76
CA GLN A 306 -7.87 0.21 4.87
C GLN A 306 -8.50 0.47 3.51
N MET A 307 -9.77 0.87 3.52
CA MET A 307 -10.47 1.50 2.40
C MET A 307 -11.45 2.55 2.93
N ASN A 308 -11.82 3.48 2.06
CA ASN A 308 -12.96 4.36 2.30
C ASN A 308 -14.19 3.77 1.60
N PHE A 309 -15.21 3.44 2.35
CA PHE A 309 -16.44 2.89 1.81
C PHE A 309 -17.65 3.37 2.62
N ASN A 310 -18.75 3.72 1.91
CA ASN A 310 -19.97 4.19 2.53
C ASN A 310 -19.76 5.37 3.51
N SER A 311 -18.88 6.32 3.13
CA SER A 311 -18.47 7.48 3.93
C SER A 311 -17.79 7.15 5.27
N GLU A 312 -17.34 5.93 5.45
CA GLU A 312 -16.60 5.48 6.64
C GLU A 312 -15.18 5.03 6.25
N VAL A 313 -14.25 5.15 7.20
CA VAL A 313 -12.92 4.54 7.12
C VAL A 313 -13.04 3.11 7.63
N ILE A 314 -12.89 2.16 6.73
CA ILE A 314 -13.00 0.72 7.01
C ILE A 314 -11.60 0.12 7.10
N VAL A 315 -11.35 -0.68 8.11
CA VAL A 315 -10.10 -1.43 8.29
C VAL A 315 -10.38 -2.94 8.39
N GLY A 316 -9.41 -3.74 7.93
CA GLY A 316 -9.52 -5.19 7.91
C GLY A 316 -8.34 -5.90 8.58
#